data_fa37fdc7d9cc76e58a2204c3266213d6
#
_entry.id   fa37fdc7d9cc76e58a2204c3266213d6
#
_cell.length_a   1.000
_cell.length_b   1.000
_cell.length_c   1.000
_cell.angle_alpha   90.00
_cell.angle_beta   90.00
_cell.angle_gamma   90.00
#
_symmetry.space_group_name_H-M   'P 1'
#
loop_
_entity.id
_entity.type
_entity.pdbx_description
1 polymer ?
#
loop_
_entity_poly.entity_id
_entity_poly.type
_entity_poly.pdbx_seq_one_letter_code
_entity_poly.pdbx_strand_id
1 'polypeptide(L)' 'MEVRMTKQLKAGDRVSWSSHGGKAHGKVVKKLTSQTSIKGHKVAASRDNPEYLVETDEGKQAAHKAEALTKA' A
#
# COMPACT_ATOMS: atom_id res chain seq x y z
N MET A 1 7.22 -13.44 -20.67
CA MET A 1 7.07 -13.11 -20.16
C MET A 1 7.09 -12.59 -19.28
N GLU A 2 7.18 -12.22 -18.91
CA GLU A 2 7.25 -11.77 -18.19
C GLU A 2 7.07 -11.63 -17.22
N VAL A 3 7.15 -11.58 -16.91
CA VAL A 3 7.08 -11.53 -15.98
C VAL A 3 6.91 -10.77 -15.17
N ARG A 4 6.58 -10.31 -14.70
CA ARG A 4 6.53 -9.51 -13.97
C ARG A 4 6.24 -9.50 -12.86
N MET A 5 6.28 -9.58 -12.47
CA MET A 5 6.31 -9.75 -11.36
C MET A 5 6.09 -8.77 -10.44
N THR A 6 6.39 -7.67 -10.64
CA THR A 6 6.23 -6.57 -9.74
C THR A 6 4.90 -5.93 -9.98
N LYS A 7 4.06 -5.84 -8.98
CA LYS A 7 2.83 -5.12 -9.10
C LYS A 7 3.13 -3.65 -9.20
N GLN A 8 2.59 -3.02 -10.20
CA GLN A 8 2.70 -1.59 -10.37
C GLN A 8 1.38 -0.96 -9.94
N LEU A 9 1.40 -0.32 -8.80
CA LEU A 9 0.21 0.34 -8.28
C LEU A 9 0.38 1.84 -8.43
N LYS A 10 -0.70 2.53 -8.72
CA LYS A 10 -0.69 3.97 -8.91
C LYS A 10 -1.66 4.62 -7.95
N ALA A 11 -1.45 5.91 -7.70
CA ALA A 11 -2.40 6.67 -6.91
C ALA A 11 -3.77 6.57 -7.54
N GLY A 12 -4.77 6.26 -6.71
CA GLY A 12 -6.13 6.10 -7.18
C GLY A 12 -6.53 4.66 -7.48
N ASP A 13 -5.57 3.74 -7.55
CA ASP A 13 -5.89 2.34 -7.79
C ASP A 13 -6.61 1.75 -6.58
N ARG A 14 -7.66 0.99 -6.86
CA ARG A 14 -8.38 0.29 -5.81
C ARG A 14 -7.61 -0.97 -5.43
N VAL A 15 -7.48 -1.19 -4.14
CA VAL A 15 -6.74 -2.34 -3.64
C VAL A 15 -7.44 -2.91 -2.43
N SER A 16 -7.08 -4.14 -2.09
CA SER A 16 -7.52 -4.75 -0.85
C SER A 16 -6.31 -5.41 -0.19
N TRP A 17 -6.43 -5.62 1.11
CA TRP A 17 -5.35 -6.28 1.85
C TRP A 17 -5.95 -6.95 3.07
N SER A 18 -5.20 -7.89 3.64
CA SER A 18 -5.61 -8.57 4.86
C SER A 18 -5.41 -7.61 6.03
N SER A 19 -6.42 -7.49 6.86
CA SER A 19 -6.30 -6.70 8.05
C SER A 19 -6.85 -7.49 9.22
N HIS A 20 -6.69 -6.93 10.40
CA HIS A 20 -7.18 -7.57 11.60
C HIS A 20 -8.69 -7.75 11.49
N GLY A 21 -9.14 -8.99 11.51
CA GLY A 21 -10.55 -9.28 11.44
C GLY A 21 -11.11 -9.47 10.05
N GLY A 22 -10.26 -9.47 9.00
CA GLY A 22 -10.74 -9.75 7.66
C GLY A 22 -9.99 -8.96 6.60
N LYS A 23 -10.67 -8.65 5.52
CA LYS A 23 -10.08 -7.89 4.43
C LYS A 23 -10.50 -6.44 4.50
N ALA A 24 -9.56 -5.57 4.25
CA ALA A 24 -9.83 -4.14 4.12
C ALA A 24 -9.76 -3.75 2.66
N HIS A 25 -10.49 -2.73 2.30
CA HIS A 25 -10.54 -2.21 0.94
C HIS A 25 -10.28 -0.72 0.97
N GLY A 26 -9.60 -0.25 -0.04
CA GLY A 26 -9.32 1.17 -0.14
C GLY A 26 -8.65 1.47 -1.45
N LYS A 27 -7.93 2.58 -1.46
CA LYS A 27 -7.22 3.00 -2.67
C LYS A 27 -5.83 3.45 -2.32
N VAL A 28 -4.95 3.40 -3.30
CA VAL A 28 -3.58 3.87 -3.15
C VAL A 28 -3.59 5.40 -3.21
N VAL A 29 -2.94 6.02 -2.22
CA VAL A 29 -2.79 7.46 -2.20
C VAL A 29 -1.49 7.86 -2.89
N LYS A 30 -0.39 7.18 -2.53
CA LYS A 30 0.89 7.44 -3.18
C LYS A 30 1.87 6.32 -2.85
N LYS A 31 2.95 6.29 -3.62
CA LYS A 31 4.04 5.34 -3.40
C LYS A 31 5.06 5.98 -2.46
N LEU A 32 5.52 5.21 -1.49
CA LEU A 32 6.51 5.67 -0.52
C LEU A 32 7.82 4.97 -0.83
N THR A 33 8.87 5.75 -1.00
CA THR A 33 10.20 5.22 -1.31
C THR A 33 11.24 5.66 -0.32
N SER A 34 10.84 6.28 0.79
CA SER A 34 11.74 6.69 1.84
C SER A 34 11.01 6.59 3.16
N GLN A 35 11.78 6.65 4.24
CA GLN A 35 11.17 6.60 5.57
C GLN A 35 10.20 7.74 5.75
N THR A 36 9.08 7.44 6.37
CA THR A 36 8.08 8.45 6.65
C THR A 36 7.29 8.05 7.87
N SER A 37 6.49 8.96 8.38
CA SER A 37 5.58 8.69 9.49
C SER A 37 4.16 8.91 9.04
N ILE A 38 3.28 7.98 9.40
CA ILE A 38 1.87 8.10 9.11
C ILE A 38 1.12 7.94 10.42
N LYS A 39 0.55 9.03 10.89
CA LYS A 39 -0.22 9.05 12.14
C LYS A 39 0.52 8.39 13.29
N GLY A 40 1.80 8.74 13.43
CA GLY A 40 2.62 8.22 14.51
C GLY A 40 3.25 6.87 14.24
N HIS A 41 2.96 6.26 13.11
CA HIS A 41 3.59 5.00 12.74
C HIS A 41 4.76 5.24 11.80
N LYS A 42 5.89 4.68 12.15
CA LYS A 42 7.06 4.81 11.32
C LYS A 42 6.98 3.79 10.18
N VAL A 43 7.16 4.27 8.96
CA VAL A 43 7.17 3.43 7.77
C VAL A 43 8.59 3.37 7.25
N ALA A 44 9.15 2.18 7.18
CA ALA A 44 10.54 1.99 6.75
C ALA A 44 10.60 1.67 5.27
N ALA A 45 10.02 2.53 4.46
CA ALA A 45 10.05 2.34 3.01
C ALA A 45 11.40 2.79 2.46
N SER A 46 11.80 2.21 1.34
CA SER A 46 13.01 2.60 0.65
C SER A 46 12.80 2.36 -0.84
N ARG A 47 13.78 2.76 -1.64
CA ARG A 47 13.68 2.53 -3.08
C ARG A 47 13.66 1.06 -3.40
N ASP A 48 14.41 0.26 -2.64
CA ASP A 48 14.47 -1.18 -2.87
C ASP A 48 13.26 -1.89 -2.32
N ASN A 49 12.65 -1.31 -1.29
CA ASN A 49 11.48 -1.90 -0.65
C ASN A 49 10.42 -0.83 -0.48
N PRO A 50 9.81 -0.40 -1.57
CA PRO A 50 8.79 0.65 -1.48
C PRO A 50 7.52 0.15 -0.80
N GLU A 51 6.81 1.06 -0.19
CA GLU A 51 5.51 0.78 0.36
C GLU A 51 4.52 1.74 -0.25
N TYR A 52 3.26 1.41 -0.12
CA TYR A 52 2.20 2.23 -0.67
C TYR A 52 1.33 2.75 0.45
N LEU A 53 1.11 4.04 0.45
CA LEU A 53 0.15 4.64 1.36
C LEU A 53 -1.23 4.38 0.79
N VAL A 54 -2.07 3.74 1.58
CA VAL A 54 -3.43 3.43 1.16
C VAL A 54 -4.40 4.07 2.14
N GLU A 55 -5.57 4.35 1.64
CA GLU A 55 -6.63 4.93 2.46
C GLU A 55 -7.86 4.05 2.33
N THR A 56 -8.42 3.63 3.46
CA THR A 56 -9.61 2.79 3.45
C THR A 56 -10.83 3.62 3.07
N ASP A 57 -11.92 2.91 2.75
CA ASP A 57 -13.18 3.58 2.45
C ASP A 57 -13.71 4.36 3.65
N GLU A 58 -13.20 4.06 4.83
CA GLU A 58 -13.57 4.78 6.05
C GLU A 58 -12.68 5.98 6.32
N GLY A 59 -11.67 6.21 5.49
CA GLY A 59 -10.79 7.34 5.67
C GLY A 59 -9.57 7.07 6.51
N LYS A 60 -9.32 5.83 6.87
CA LYS A 60 -8.12 5.47 7.63
C LYS A 60 -6.96 5.24 6.68
N GLN A 61 -5.77 5.58 7.12
CA GLN A 61 -4.58 5.44 6.29
C GLN A 61 -3.64 4.39 6.87
N ALA A 62 -2.93 3.71 5.99
CA ALA A 62 -1.95 2.70 6.38
C ALA A 62 -0.93 2.59 5.25
N ALA A 63 0.20 1.96 5.56
CA ALA A 63 1.22 1.71 4.56
C ALA A 63 1.44 0.21 4.45
N HIS A 64 1.47 -0.28 3.23
CA HIS A 64 1.67 -1.71 2.97
C HIS A 64 2.59 -1.87 1.77
N LYS A 65 3.33 -2.97 1.77
CA LYS A 65 4.13 -3.32 0.60
C LYS A 65 3.22 -3.80 -0.51
N ALA A 66 3.70 -3.67 -1.74
CA ALA A 66 2.91 -4.09 -2.90
C ALA A 66 2.48 -5.54 -2.77
N GLU A 67 3.31 -6.38 -2.19
CA GLU A 67 3.01 -7.80 -2.04
C GLU A 67 1.79 -8.04 -1.15
N ALA A 68 1.53 -7.14 -0.24
CA ALA A 68 0.40 -7.28 0.67
C ALA A 68 -0.89 -6.74 0.07
N LEU A 69 -0.81 -6.09 -1.06
CA LEU A 69 -1.97 -5.47 -1.69
C LEU A 69 -2.41 -6.28 -2.89
N THR A 70 -3.72 -6.40 -3.04
CA THR A 70 -4.31 -7.04 -4.21
C THR A 70 -5.08 -5.98 -4.97
N LYS A 71 -4.77 -5.85 -6.24
CA LYS A 71 -5.48 -4.88 -7.08
C LYS A 71 -6.90 -5.34 -7.29
N ALA A 72 -7.81 -4.45 -6.97
CA ALA A 72 -9.24 -4.78 -7.08
C ALA A 72 -9.79 -4.49 -8.46
#